data_0fc593ea2669c8253d059c5470cb6f0e
#
_entry.id   0fc593ea2669c8253d059c5470cb6f0e
#
_cell.length_a   1.000
_cell.length_b   1.000
_cell.length_c   1.000
_cell.angle_alpha   90.00
_cell.angle_beta   90.00
_cell.angle_gamma   90.00
#
_symmetry.space_group_name_H-M   'P 1'
#
loop_
_entity.id
_entity.type
_entity.pdbx_description
1 polymer ?
#
loop_
_entity_poly.entity_id
_entity_poly.type
_entity_poly.pdbx_seq_one_letter_code
_entity_poly.pdbx_strand_id
1 'polypeptide(L)'
;DLELEDVIEPLERAMELTPILTELGFNESHSFNGLLQSSADGGPSMGESQKLRGLWYAVGIWIKDGPGMGKLIADWMTHGRTHIDHNSVDFSRFNEFQLNEKYIYDRCYETAKKIYNPPVHPREPFANARGIRRSPFYEREVELGGYFMELGGWERAHGYAANEPLLEKY
;
A
#
# COMPACT_ATOMS: atom_id res chain seq x y z
N ASP A 1 18.02 -1.45 16.77
CA ASP A 1 18.68 -2.70 16.35
C ASP A 1 17.73 -3.44 15.42
N LEU A 2 18.25 -4.24 14.51
CA LEU A 2 17.46 -5.10 13.65
C LEU A 2 16.99 -6.30 14.48
N GLU A 3 15.69 -6.57 14.50
CA GLU A 3 15.14 -7.78 15.10
C GLU A 3 15.04 -8.85 14.02
N LEU A 4 15.77 -9.96 14.22
CA LEU A 4 15.86 -11.04 13.23
C LEU A 4 14.48 -11.64 12.92
N GLU A 5 13.59 -11.67 13.90
CA GLU A 5 12.21 -12.16 13.75
C GLU A 5 11.42 -11.41 12.68
N ASP A 6 11.69 -10.12 12.48
CA ASP A 6 11.01 -9.29 11.49
C ASP A 6 11.45 -9.59 10.04
N VAL A 7 12.60 -10.21 9.87
CA VAL A 7 13.21 -10.45 8.54
C VAL A 7 13.40 -11.92 8.19
N ILE A 8 13.02 -12.85 9.09
CA ILE A 8 13.29 -14.28 8.89
C ILE A 8 12.57 -14.83 7.67
N GLU A 9 11.30 -14.51 7.48
CA GLU A 9 10.52 -14.99 6.34
C GLU A 9 11.05 -14.47 4.99
N PRO A 10 11.34 -13.17 4.80
CA PRO A 10 12.02 -12.68 3.62
C PRO A 10 13.38 -13.33 3.36
N LEU A 11 14.15 -13.62 4.42
CA LEU A 11 15.44 -14.30 4.29
C LEU A 11 15.30 -15.74 3.81
N GLU A 12 14.35 -16.50 4.37
CA GLU A 12 14.06 -17.87 3.92
C GLU A 12 13.66 -17.89 2.44
N ARG A 13 12.80 -16.97 2.02
CA ARG A 13 12.42 -16.81 0.61
C ARG A 13 13.60 -16.46 -0.30
N ALA A 14 14.49 -15.58 0.18
CA ALA A 14 15.68 -15.22 -0.56
C ALA A 14 16.62 -16.43 -0.72
N MET A 15 16.77 -17.26 0.31
CA MET A 15 17.56 -18.49 0.28
C MET A 15 16.95 -19.55 -0.65
N GLU A 16 15.64 -19.67 -0.71
CA GLU A 16 14.96 -20.55 -1.68
C GLU A 16 15.27 -20.13 -3.13
N LEU A 17 15.23 -18.82 -3.41
CA LEU A 17 15.51 -18.30 -4.75
C LEU A 17 16.99 -18.26 -5.11
N THR A 18 17.84 -18.15 -4.11
CA THR A 18 19.29 -18.00 -4.27
C THR A 18 20.02 -18.88 -3.24
N PRO A 19 20.14 -20.18 -3.51
CA PRO A 19 20.62 -21.16 -2.52
C PRO A 19 22.01 -20.87 -1.94
N ILE A 20 22.87 -20.17 -2.68
CA ILE A 20 24.20 -19.79 -2.19
C ILE A 20 24.14 -18.92 -0.91
N LEU A 21 23.03 -18.21 -0.68
CA LEU A 21 22.84 -17.41 0.53
C LEU A 21 22.80 -18.27 1.80
N THR A 22 22.38 -19.53 1.68
CA THR A 22 22.41 -20.49 2.80
C THR A 22 23.84 -20.81 3.24
N GLU A 23 24.79 -20.84 2.30
CA GLU A 23 26.20 -21.10 2.58
C GLU A 23 26.90 -19.83 3.10
N LEU A 24 26.54 -18.66 2.59
CA LEU A 24 27.15 -17.39 2.99
C LEU A 24 26.68 -16.92 4.37
N GLY A 25 25.47 -17.31 4.76
CA GLY A 25 24.85 -16.89 6.00
C GLY A 25 24.45 -15.40 6.03
N PHE A 26 23.80 -15.00 7.12
CA PHE A 26 23.39 -13.63 7.38
C PHE A 26 24.35 -12.96 8.36
N ASN A 27 24.85 -11.78 8.03
CA ASN A 27 25.75 -11.02 8.89
C ASN A 27 25.04 -9.78 9.46
N GLU A 28 24.60 -9.86 10.70
CA GLU A 28 23.90 -8.77 11.40
C GLU A 28 24.74 -7.50 11.50
N SER A 29 26.08 -7.59 11.55
CA SER A 29 26.96 -6.41 11.67
C SER A 29 26.92 -5.50 10.43
N HIS A 30 26.47 -5.99 9.30
CA HIS A 30 26.28 -5.23 8.06
C HIS A 30 24.83 -4.76 7.86
N SER A 31 23.98 -5.05 8.81
CA SER A 31 22.55 -4.71 8.77
C SER A 31 22.28 -3.47 9.60
N PHE A 32 21.32 -2.69 9.17
CA PHE A 32 20.88 -1.52 9.91
C PHE A 32 19.36 -1.40 9.81
N ASN A 33 18.77 -0.87 10.85
CA ASN A 33 17.37 -0.49 10.88
C ASN A 33 17.22 1.01 10.63
N GLY A 34 16.20 1.43 9.92
CA GLY A 34 15.96 2.83 9.60
C GLY A 34 14.49 3.17 9.52
N LEU A 35 14.18 4.44 9.70
CA LEU A 35 12.81 4.93 9.56
C LEU A 35 12.42 5.00 8.09
N LEU A 36 11.32 4.34 7.76
CA LEU A 36 10.72 4.39 6.44
C LEU A 36 9.40 5.16 6.50
N GLN A 37 9.24 6.14 5.63
CA GLN A 37 7.99 6.86 5.51
C GLN A 37 6.97 6.00 4.76
N SER A 38 5.78 5.83 5.34
CA SER A 38 4.65 5.14 4.74
C SER A 38 3.42 6.04 4.73
N SER A 39 2.63 5.95 3.69
CA SER A 39 1.29 6.55 3.62
C SER A 39 0.23 5.52 4.02
N ALA A 40 -0.99 5.96 4.22
CA ALA A 40 -2.11 5.11 4.61
C ALA A 40 -2.48 4.03 3.58
N ASP A 41 -2.07 4.20 2.33
CA ASP A 41 -2.27 3.24 1.23
C ASP A 41 -0.97 2.64 0.70
N GLY A 42 0.17 3.01 1.29
CA GLY A 42 1.50 2.52 0.92
C GLY A 42 2.11 3.18 -0.32
N GLY A 43 1.36 4.01 -1.01
CA GLY A 43 1.84 4.72 -2.20
C GLY A 43 2.54 6.04 -1.88
N PRO A 44 3.42 6.53 -2.75
CA PRO A 44 3.96 7.88 -2.63
C PRO A 44 2.86 8.92 -2.75
N SER A 45 3.10 10.11 -2.22
CA SER A 45 2.13 11.21 -2.23
C SER A 45 2.79 12.46 -2.76
N MET A 46 2.27 12.99 -3.87
CA MET A 46 2.79 14.17 -4.54
C MET A 46 1.67 15.10 -4.97
N GLY A 47 2.02 16.35 -5.22
CA GLY A 47 1.11 17.32 -5.79
C GLY A 47 1.06 18.64 -5.05
N GLU A 48 0.28 19.57 -5.59
CA GLU A 48 0.03 20.86 -4.96
C GLU A 48 -1.02 20.72 -3.85
N SER A 49 -0.82 21.47 -2.78
CA SER A 49 -1.81 21.55 -1.69
C SER A 49 -3.12 22.12 -2.20
N GLN A 50 -4.22 21.45 -1.89
CA GLN A 50 -5.56 21.98 -2.19
C GLN A 50 -5.93 23.22 -1.35
N LYS A 51 -5.21 23.45 -0.25
CA LYS A 51 -5.48 24.54 0.70
C LYS A 51 -4.55 25.74 0.52
N LEU A 52 -3.33 25.50 0.04
CA LEU A 52 -2.28 26.52 -0.06
C LEU A 52 -1.65 26.46 -1.45
N ARG A 53 -2.00 27.42 -2.29
CA ARG A 53 -1.41 27.55 -3.63
C ARG A 53 0.11 27.78 -3.54
N GLY A 54 0.86 27.08 -4.38
CA GLY A 54 2.32 27.14 -4.41
C GLY A 54 3.02 26.23 -3.41
N LEU A 55 2.27 25.57 -2.50
CA LEU A 55 2.83 24.55 -1.62
C LEU A 55 2.71 23.17 -2.26
N TRP A 56 3.85 22.56 -2.52
CA TRP A 56 3.94 21.24 -3.16
C TRP A 56 4.46 20.19 -2.19
N TYR A 57 3.92 18.99 -2.30
CA TYR A 57 4.34 17.81 -1.53
C TYR A 57 5.02 16.80 -2.45
N ALA A 58 6.03 16.14 -1.93
CA ALA A 58 6.69 14.99 -2.54
C ALA A 58 7.20 14.10 -1.41
N VAL A 59 6.36 13.22 -0.90
CA VAL A 59 6.59 12.44 0.32
C VAL A 59 6.34 10.95 0.09
N GLY A 60 7.01 10.10 0.88
CA GLY A 60 6.90 8.65 0.75
C GLY A 60 7.47 8.12 -0.58
N ILE A 61 8.37 8.84 -1.20
CA ILE A 61 9.02 8.45 -2.45
C ILE A 61 10.27 7.67 -2.11
N TRP A 62 10.30 6.41 -2.50
CA TRP A 62 11.45 5.57 -2.27
C TRP A 62 12.53 5.77 -3.33
N ILE A 63 13.76 5.35 -3.00
CA ILE A 63 14.92 5.55 -3.88
C ILE A 63 14.66 5.05 -5.31
N LYS A 64 14.04 3.90 -5.46
CA LYS A 64 13.72 3.31 -6.77
C LYS A 64 12.76 4.16 -7.61
N ASP A 65 11.88 4.92 -6.96
CA ASP A 65 10.84 5.73 -7.61
C ASP A 65 11.32 7.18 -7.84
N GLY A 66 12.36 7.59 -7.14
CA GLY A 66 12.84 8.97 -7.09
C GLY A 66 13.01 9.66 -8.45
N PRO A 67 13.74 9.07 -9.41
CA PRO A 67 13.96 9.71 -10.70
C PRO A 67 12.67 9.92 -11.51
N GLY A 68 11.79 8.92 -11.55
CA GLY A 68 10.51 9.01 -12.24
C GLY A 68 9.56 10.01 -11.59
N MET A 69 9.45 9.96 -10.27
CA MET A 69 8.61 10.87 -9.49
C MET A 69 9.14 12.30 -9.53
N GLY A 70 10.45 12.49 -9.49
CA GLY A 70 11.07 13.81 -9.64
C GLY A 70 10.76 14.45 -11.00
N LYS A 71 10.84 13.66 -12.08
CA LYS A 71 10.43 14.14 -13.41
C LYS A 71 8.94 14.48 -13.46
N LEU A 72 8.10 13.62 -12.91
CA LEU A 72 6.65 13.82 -12.91
C LEU A 72 6.25 15.13 -12.22
N ILE A 73 6.78 15.39 -11.01
CA ILE A 73 6.46 16.60 -10.26
C ILE A 73 7.02 17.85 -10.94
N ALA A 74 8.21 17.77 -11.54
CA ALA A 74 8.80 18.88 -12.30
C ALA A 74 7.95 19.25 -13.51
N ASP A 75 7.50 18.27 -14.28
CA ASP A 75 6.60 18.48 -15.41
C ASP A 75 5.27 19.10 -14.95
N TRP A 76 4.72 18.61 -13.83
CA TRP A 76 3.47 19.12 -13.27
C TRP A 76 3.60 20.57 -12.81
N MET A 77 4.64 20.91 -12.04
CA MET A 77 4.91 22.28 -11.59
C MET A 77 5.13 23.24 -12.77
N THR A 78 5.79 22.79 -13.81
CA THR A 78 6.16 23.64 -14.97
C THR A 78 5.00 23.86 -15.92
N HIS A 79 4.21 22.81 -16.18
CA HIS A 79 3.19 22.84 -17.24
C HIS A 79 1.75 22.81 -16.70
N GLY A 80 1.56 22.73 -15.38
CA GLY A 80 0.24 22.62 -14.74
C GLY A 80 -0.44 21.26 -14.96
N ARG A 81 0.23 20.31 -15.62
CA ARG A 81 -0.28 18.97 -15.91
C ARG A 81 0.88 18.00 -16.13
N THR A 82 0.59 16.72 -16.00
CA THR A 82 1.50 15.66 -16.39
C THR A 82 1.08 15.03 -17.71
N HIS A 83 1.98 14.34 -18.38
CA HIS A 83 1.71 13.61 -19.62
C HIS A 83 1.32 12.15 -19.39
N ILE A 84 1.37 11.69 -18.15
CA ILE A 84 0.94 10.36 -17.70
C ILE A 84 -0.11 10.48 -16.61
N ASP A 85 -0.90 9.45 -16.41
CA ASP A 85 -1.83 9.38 -15.29
C ASP A 85 -1.06 9.34 -13.96
N HIS A 86 -1.39 10.25 -13.07
CA HIS A 86 -0.76 10.41 -11.75
C HIS A 86 -1.74 10.28 -10.59
N ASN A 87 -2.99 9.91 -10.84
CA ASN A 87 -4.03 9.84 -9.82
C ASN A 87 -3.66 8.95 -8.63
N SER A 88 -2.91 7.89 -8.88
CA SER A 88 -2.45 6.97 -7.82
C SER A 88 -1.41 7.57 -6.88
N VAL A 89 -0.77 8.66 -7.26
CA VAL A 89 0.26 9.35 -6.46
C VAL A 89 -0.14 10.76 -6.06
N ASP A 90 -1.23 11.28 -6.62
CA ASP A 90 -1.75 12.60 -6.26
C ASP A 90 -2.15 12.63 -4.80
N PHE A 91 -1.64 13.62 -4.07
CA PHE A 91 -1.99 13.84 -2.67
C PHE A 91 -3.50 14.06 -2.47
N SER A 92 -4.19 14.58 -3.48
CA SER A 92 -5.64 14.80 -3.46
C SER A 92 -6.49 13.52 -3.45
N ARG A 93 -5.86 12.34 -3.66
CA ARG A 93 -6.57 11.05 -3.57
C ARG A 93 -7.08 10.73 -2.17
N PHE A 94 -6.48 11.36 -1.14
CA PHE A 94 -6.93 11.18 0.23
C PHE A 94 -8.16 12.03 0.53
N ASN A 95 -9.15 11.39 1.08
CA ASN A 95 -10.40 12.02 1.48
C ASN A 95 -10.31 12.52 2.93
N GLU A 96 -11.22 13.41 3.30
CA GLU A 96 -11.21 14.05 4.61
C GLU A 96 -11.26 13.06 5.78
N PHE A 97 -11.99 11.94 5.67
CA PHE A 97 -12.04 10.91 6.70
C PHE A 97 -10.69 10.21 6.95
N GLN A 98 -9.78 10.24 5.97
CA GLN A 98 -8.45 9.64 6.06
C GLN A 98 -7.43 10.57 6.75
N LEU A 99 -7.82 11.80 7.07
CA LEU A 99 -6.91 12.80 7.65
C LEU A 99 -6.88 12.80 9.19
N ASN A 100 -7.60 11.88 9.85
CA ASN A 100 -7.53 11.75 11.30
C ASN A 100 -6.35 10.88 11.75
N GLU A 101 -5.78 11.22 12.90
CA GLU A 101 -4.58 10.57 13.43
C GLU A 101 -4.74 9.06 13.61
N LYS A 102 -5.89 8.62 14.12
CA LYS A 102 -6.13 7.19 14.34
C LYS A 102 -6.13 6.41 13.02
N TYR A 103 -6.79 6.93 11.99
CA TYR A 103 -6.80 6.31 10.67
C TYR A 103 -5.38 6.23 10.11
N ILE A 104 -4.65 7.35 10.15
CA ILE A 104 -3.27 7.44 9.64
C ILE A 104 -2.39 6.42 10.36
N TYR A 105 -2.41 6.41 11.70
CA TYR A 105 -1.61 5.50 12.49
C TYR A 105 -1.90 4.04 12.16
N ASP A 106 -3.17 3.64 12.26
CA ASP A 106 -3.58 2.24 12.07
C ASP A 106 -3.24 1.75 10.65
N ARG A 107 -3.48 2.59 9.63
CA ARG A 107 -3.24 2.23 8.23
C ARG A 107 -1.76 2.27 7.85
N CYS A 108 -1.01 3.26 8.29
CA CYS A 108 0.43 3.29 8.03
C CYS A 108 1.14 2.12 8.69
N TYR A 109 0.75 1.76 9.92
CA TYR A 109 1.31 0.61 10.63
C TYR A 109 1.00 -0.71 9.91
N GLU A 110 -0.26 -0.92 9.50
CA GLU A 110 -0.65 -2.12 8.76
C GLU A 110 0.02 -2.19 7.39
N THR A 111 0.09 -1.07 6.68
CA THR A 111 0.75 -0.98 5.38
C THR A 111 2.24 -1.28 5.49
N ALA A 112 2.92 -0.72 6.50
CA ALA A 112 4.33 -0.98 6.73
C ALA A 112 4.62 -2.47 6.96
N LYS A 113 3.74 -3.16 7.69
CA LYS A 113 3.86 -4.62 7.89
C LYS A 113 3.66 -5.43 6.61
N LYS A 114 2.78 -4.98 5.71
CA LYS A 114 2.42 -5.71 4.49
C LYS A 114 3.34 -5.43 3.30
N ILE A 115 4.11 -4.36 3.35
CA ILE A 115 4.84 -3.86 2.18
C ILE A 115 5.97 -4.80 1.75
N TYR A 116 6.59 -5.48 2.70
CA TYR A 116 7.68 -6.44 2.48
C TYR A 116 7.24 -7.90 2.64
N ASN A 117 6.00 -8.12 3.06
CA ASN A 117 5.49 -9.48 3.07
C ASN A 117 5.19 -9.91 1.64
N PRO A 118 5.53 -11.16 1.27
CA PRO A 118 5.23 -11.67 -0.05
C PRO A 118 3.74 -11.47 -0.34
N PRO A 119 3.38 -10.98 -1.54
CA PRO A 119 2.00 -10.82 -1.91
C PRO A 119 1.32 -12.18 -1.91
N VAL A 120 0.46 -12.39 -0.95
CA VAL A 120 -0.38 -13.59 -0.89
C VAL A 120 -1.52 -13.39 -1.87
N HIS A 121 -1.79 -14.36 -2.72
CA HIS A 121 -2.99 -14.38 -3.54
C HIS A 121 -4.04 -15.29 -2.89
N PRO A 122 -5.27 -14.78 -2.73
CA PRO A 122 -5.76 -13.45 -3.03
C PRO A 122 -5.14 -12.39 -2.09
N ARG A 123 -5.03 -11.16 -2.60
CA ARG A 123 -4.49 -10.02 -1.85
C ARG A 123 -5.23 -9.87 -0.52
N GLU A 124 -4.51 -9.82 0.58
CA GLU A 124 -5.13 -9.64 1.88
C GLU A 124 -5.78 -8.25 2.00
N PRO A 125 -7.04 -8.18 2.44
CA PRO A 125 -7.67 -6.90 2.74
C PRO A 125 -7.02 -6.25 3.95
N PHE A 126 -7.16 -4.94 4.08
CA PHE A 126 -6.85 -4.27 5.33
C PHE A 126 -7.75 -4.77 6.45
N ALA A 127 -7.18 -4.99 7.64
CA ALA A 127 -7.93 -5.36 8.83
C ALA A 127 -8.50 -4.14 9.55
N ASN A 128 -7.75 -3.03 9.53
CA ASN A 128 -8.11 -1.80 10.22
C ASN A 128 -8.91 -0.83 9.36
N ALA A 129 -9.65 0.06 10.01
CA ALA A 129 -10.42 1.14 9.39
C ALA A 129 -11.33 0.65 8.25
N ARG A 130 -12.05 -0.47 8.51
CA ARG A 130 -13.00 -1.09 7.59
C ARG A 130 -14.41 -0.52 7.76
N GLY A 131 -15.21 -0.68 6.72
CA GLY A 131 -16.63 -0.35 6.75
C GLY A 131 -16.97 1.15 6.77
N ILE A 132 -16.02 2.02 6.43
CA ILE A 132 -16.21 3.49 6.49
C ILE A 132 -17.19 3.96 5.42
N ARG A 133 -17.03 3.46 4.20
CA ARG A 133 -17.91 3.73 3.07
C ARG A 133 -18.48 2.42 2.54
N ARG A 134 -19.80 2.38 2.40
CA ARG A 134 -20.52 1.20 1.94
C ARG A 134 -21.44 1.56 0.79
N SER A 135 -21.56 0.69 -0.19
CA SER A 135 -22.53 0.84 -1.26
C SER A 135 -23.96 0.61 -0.71
N PRO A 136 -25.00 1.08 -1.39
CA PRO A 136 -26.38 0.73 -1.03
C PRO A 136 -26.67 -0.78 -1.07
N PHE A 137 -25.81 -1.56 -1.72
CA PHE A 137 -25.95 -3.01 -1.86
C PHE A 137 -25.12 -3.79 -0.85
N TYR A 138 -24.33 -3.13 -0.04
CA TYR A 138 -23.33 -3.74 0.86
C TYR A 138 -23.92 -4.87 1.73
N GLU A 139 -25.04 -4.60 2.40
CA GLU A 139 -25.66 -5.60 3.29
C GLU A 139 -26.11 -6.85 2.49
N ARG A 140 -26.60 -6.65 1.29
CA ARG A 140 -26.97 -7.76 0.41
C ARG A 140 -25.78 -8.54 -0.11
N GLU A 141 -24.68 -7.86 -0.36
CA GLU A 141 -23.40 -8.48 -0.73
C GLU A 141 -22.81 -9.30 0.43
N VAL A 142 -22.98 -8.83 1.67
CA VAL A 142 -22.61 -9.57 2.90
C VAL A 142 -23.43 -10.85 3.02
N GLU A 143 -24.77 -10.78 2.79
CA GLU A 143 -25.65 -11.95 2.82
C GLU A 143 -25.25 -13.03 1.80
N LEU A 144 -24.71 -12.62 0.67
CA LEU A 144 -24.19 -13.52 -0.38
C LEU A 144 -22.78 -14.07 -0.07
N GLY A 145 -22.23 -13.80 1.11
CA GLY A 145 -20.87 -14.19 1.49
C GLY A 145 -19.80 -13.41 0.74
N GLY A 146 -20.01 -12.11 0.58
CA GLY A 146 -19.05 -11.23 -0.10
C GLY A 146 -17.70 -11.18 0.60
N TYR A 147 -16.63 -11.35 -0.17
CA TYR A 147 -15.26 -11.08 0.25
C TYR A 147 -14.89 -9.65 -0.14
N PHE A 148 -14.68 -8.79 0.86
CA PHE A 148 -14.53 -7.36 0.62
C PHE A 148 -13.07 -6.90 0.69
N MET A 149 -12.71 -6.04 -0.25
CA MET A 149 -11.50 -5.24 -0.23
C MET A 149 -11.87 -3.76 -0.16
N GLU A 150 -11.11 -3.01 0.62
CA GLU A 150 -11.29 -1.56 0.73
C GLU A 150 -10.43 -0.85 -0.31
N LEU A 151 -11.02 0.13 -1.00
CA LEU A 151 -10.34 1.03 -1.90
C LEU A 151 -10.91 2.45 -1.75
N GLY A 152 -10.08 3.39 -1.29
CA GLY A 152 -10.50 4.78 -1.03
C GLY A 152 -11.62 4.89 -0.01
N GLY A 153 -11.65 4.00 0.99
CA GLY A 153 -12.66 3.89 2.02
C GLY A 153 -13.89 3.08 1.62
N TRP A 154 -14.06 2.76 0.35
CA TRP A 154 -15.21 1.99 -0.14
C TRP A 154 -14.97 0.49 0.00
N GLU A 155 -15.89 -0.18 0.68
CA GLU A 155 -15.95 -1.64 0.67
C GLU A 155 -16.45 -2.11 -0.69
N ARG A 156 -15.67 -2.99 -1.33
CA ARG A 156 -15.99 -3.56 -2.64
C ARG A 156 -15.87 -5.07 -2.58
N ALA A 157 -16.93 -5.78 -2.94
CA ALA A 157 -16.90 -7.22 -3.04
C ALA A 157 -16.01 -7.63 -4.22
N HIS A 158 -15.01 -8.45 -3.95
CA HIS A 158 -14.11 -9.05 -4.93
C HIS A 158 -14.53 -10.47 -5.31
N GLY A 159 -15.37 -11.08 -4.54
CA GLY A 159 -15.93 -12.40 -4.79
C GLY A 159 -17.04 -12.70 -3.81
N TYR A 160 -17.73 -13.80 -4.04
CA TYR A 160 -18.84 -14.25 -3.21
C TYR A 160 -18.70 -15.74 -2.94
N ALA A 161 -18.94 -16.19 -1.71
CA ALA A 161 -18.93 -17.61 -1.35
C ALA A 161 -19.89 -18.44 -2.22
N ALA A 162 -21.00 -17.84 -2.63
CA ALA A 162 -21.94 -18.47 -3.56
C ALA A 162 -21.31 -18.88 -4.91
N ASN A 163 -20.16 -18.32 -5.26
CA ASN A 163 -19.44 -18.63 -6.50
C ASN A 163 -18.36 -19.71 -6.32
N GLU A 164 -18.03 -20.15 -5.10
CA GLU A 164 -17.02 -21.19 -4.85
C GLU A 164 -17.23 -22.46 -5.66
N PRO A 165 -18.46 -23.01 -5.79
CA PRO A 165 -18.69 -24.19 -6.59
C PRO A 165 -18.37 -24.02 -8.09
N LEU A 166 -18.28 -22.78 -8.56
CA LEU A 166 -17.90 -22.49 -9.94
C LEU A 166 -16.38 -22.48 -10.14
N LEU A 167 -15.62 -22.17 -9.08
CA LEU A 167 -14.16 -22.11 -9.12
C LEU A 167 -13.53 -23.51 -9.10
N GLU A 168 -14.17 -24.49 -8.49
CA GLU A 168 -13.71 -25.89 -8.48
C GLU A 168 -13.72 -26.56 -9.87
N LYS A 169 -14.32 -25.91 -10.87
CA LYS A 169 -14.39 -26.43 -12.24
C LYS A 169 -13.26 -25.93 -13.16
N TYR A 170 -12.43 -25.03 -12.69
CA TYR A 170 -11.30 -24.46 -13.43
C TYR A 170 -9.98 -24.66 -12.72
#